data_1a120ea48998f7efafa9afe921051fcf
#
_entry.id   1a120ea48998f7efafa9afe921051fcf
#
_cell.length_a   1.000
_cell.length_b   1.000
_cell.length_c   1.000
_cell.angle_alpha   90.00
_cell.angle_beta   90.00
_cell.angle_gamma   90.00
#
_symmetry.space_group_name_H-M   'P 1'
#
loop_
_entity.id
_entity.type
_entity.pdbx_description
1 polymer ?
#
loop_
_entity_poly.entity_id
_entity_poly.type
_entity_poly.pdbx_seq_one_letter_code
_entity_poly.pdbx_strand_id
1 'polypeptide(L)'
;MKSVSTLGAPTARGHYSQAIVHDGIVYVAGQLPIVPGAPDRQLASFEEQARQVIDNVAAILSEADSGLDLVLKVTVYIADISHWPAFNAIYAERLGDHKPARTVVPVAGLHYGYLVEMDAIAAVRGS
;
A
#
# COMPACT_ATOMS: atom_id res chain seq x y z
N MET A 1 -1.15 1.13 -21.80
CA MET A 1 -1.13 0.38 -20.54
C MET A 1 0.27 -0.09 -20.25
N LYS A 2 0.73 0.14 -19.04
CA LYS A 2 2.12 -0.15 -18.66
C LYS A 2 2.15 -0.82 -17.28
N SER A 3 2.91 -1.93 -17.15
CA SER A 3 3.14 -2.55 -15.85
C SER A 3 4.31 -1.86 -15.15
N VAL A 4 4.25 -1.80 -13.82
CA VAL A 4 5.25 -1.16 -12.96
C VAL A 4 5.95 -2.23 -12.13
N SER A 5 7.27 -2.12 -12.01
CA SER A 5 8.06 -3.02 -11.18
C SER A 5 9.21 -2.24 -10.53
N THR A 6 9.36 -2.38 -9.22
CA THR A 6 10.46 -1.75 -8.48
C THR A 6 10.99 -2.70 -7.42
N LEU A 7 12.29 -2.62 -7.15
CA LEU A 7 12.91 -3.35 -6.04
C LEU A 7 12.67 -2.67 -4.69
N GLY A 8 12.11 -1.45 -4.68
CA GLY A 8 11.74 -0.74 -3.45
C GLY A 8 10.46 -1.25 -2.81
N ALA A 9 9.78 -2.20 -3.43
CA ALA A 9 8.60 -2.87 -2.90
C ALA A 9 8.75 -4.38 -3.06
N PRO A 10 7.93 -5.18 -2.36
CA PRO A 10 7.99 -6.64 -2.49
C PRO A 10 7.77 -7.09 -3.93
N THR A 11 8.58 -8.05 -4.37
CA THR A 11 8.41 -8.68 -5.68
C THR A 11 7.01 -9.32 -5.77
N ALA A 12 6.34 -9.13 -6.91
CA ALA A 12 5.07 -9.80 -7.17
C ALA A 12 5.31 -11.32 -7.28
N ARG A 13 4.71 -12.07 -6.37
CA ARG A 13 4.91 -13.53 -6.26
C ARG A 13 3.76 -14.33 -6.80
N GLY A 14 3.00 -13.78 -7.74
CA GLY A 14 1.88 -14.46 -8.35
C GLY A 14 1.62 -13.92 -9.74
N HIS A 15 0.44 -14.22 -10.23
CA HIS A 15 0.05 -13.80 -11.58
C HIS A 15 -0.51 -12.38 -11.54
N TYR A 16 0.33 -11.40 -11.22
CA TYR A 16 -0.05 -9.98 -11.16
C TYR A 16 1.19 -9.09 -11.25
N SER A 17 0.97 -7.81 -11.56
CA SER A 17 1.99 -6.77 -11.52
C SER A 17 1.87 -5.97 -10.23
N GLN A 18 2.95 -5.33 -9.77
CA GLN A 18 2.89 -4.43 -8.61
C GLN A 18 1.91 -3.30 -8.85
N ALA A 19 1.88 -2.76 -10.07
CA ALA A 19 0.90 -1.75 -10.46
C ALA A 19 0.74 -1.72 -11.98
N ILE A 20 -0.36 -1.12 -12.42
CA ILE A 20 -0.62 -0.83 -13.83
C ILE A 20 -0.86 0.67 -13.97
N VAL A 21 -0.25 1.28 -14.99
CA VAL A 21 -0.53 2.66 -15.38
C VAL A 21 -1.36 2.65 -16.66
N HIS A 22 -2.47 3.37 -16.63
CA HIS A 22 -3.35 3.51 -17.79
C HIS A 22 -4.04 4.86 -17.76
N ASP A 23 -3.94 5.61 -18.85
CA ASP A 23 -4.59 6.92 -19.02
C ASP A 23 -4.30 7.88 -17.85
N GLY A 24 -3.05 7.96 -17.41
CA GLY A 24 -2.63 8.87 -16.35
C GLY A 24 -3.00 8.43 -14.95
N ILE A 25 -3.48 7.20 -14.78
CA ILE A 25 -3.87 6.65 -13.47
C ILE A 25 -3.01 5.43 -13.15
N VAL A 26 -2.56 5.32 -11.91
CA VAL A 26 -1.81 4.18 -11.37
C VAL A 26 -2.75 3.35 -10.51
N TYR A 27 -2.83 2.06 -10.81
CA TYR A 27 -3.61 1.08 -10.04
C TYR A 27 -2.62 0.17 -9.33
N VAL A 28 -2.46 0.36 -8.02
CA VAL A 28 -1.48 -0.39 -7.21
C VAL A 28 -2.14 -1.64 -6.64
N ALA A 29 -1.51 -2.80 -6.85
CA ALA A 29 -1.96 -4.06 -6.28
C ALA A 29 -1.87 -4.03 -4.75
N GLY A 30 -2.69 -4.83 -4.08
CA GLY A 30 -2.67 -4.93 -2.62
C GLY A 30 -1.27 -5.25 -2.10
N GLN A 31 -0.78 -4.43 -1.17
CA GLN A 31 0.52 -4.58 -0.57
C GLN A 31 0.39 -5.10 0.85
N LEU A 32 1.06 -6.23 1.11
CA LEU A 32 1.27 -6.76 2.45
C LEU A 32 2.50 -6.11 3.07
N PRO A 33 2.67 -6.16 4.40
CA PRO A 33 3.82 -5.55 5.06
C PRO A 33 5.09 -6.40 4.95
N ILE A 34 5.38 -6.87 3.74
CA ILE A 34 6.59 -7.62 3.42
C ILE A 34 7.73 -6.61 3.26
N VAL A 35 8.88 -6.89 3.88
CA VAL A 35 10.05 -6.02 3.76
C VAL A 35 10.75 -6.33 2.44
N PRO A 36 10.93 -5.34 1.54
CA PRO A 36 11.63 -5.57 0.27
C PRO A 36 13.06 -6.07 0.53
N GLY A 37 13.46 -7.12 -0.21
CA GLY A 37 14.78 -7.71 -0.04
C GLY A 37 14.94 -8.62 1.17
N ALA A 38 13.97 -8.66 2.08
CA ALA A 38 13.98 -9.49 3.27
C ALA A 38 12.58 -10.07 3.54
N PRO A 39 12.06 -10.89 2.61
CA PRO A 39 10.64 -11.31 2.66
C PRO A 39 10.30 -12.18 3.86
N ASP A 40 11.29 -12.80 4.50
CA ASP A 40 11.07 -13.66 5.68
C ASP A 40 11.19 -12.88 6.99
N ARG A 41 11.50 -11.58 6.93
CA ARG A 41 11.62 -10.76 8.13
C ARG A 41 10.25 -10.56 8.77
N GLN A 42 10.17 -10.89 10.08
CA GLN A 42 8.97 -10.68 10.88
C GLN A 42 9.00 -9.30 11.53
N LEU A 43 7.96 -8.51 11.31
CA LEU A 43 7.82 -7.22 11.97
C LEU A 43 7.16 -7.43 13.35
N ALA A 44 7.70 -6.76 14.38
CA ALA A 44 7.36 -7.05 15.77
C ALA A 44 6.00 -6.50 16.20
N SER A 45 5.46 -5.49 15.51
CA SER A 45 4.24 -4.81 15.95
C SER A 45 3.31 -4.49 14.78
N PHE A 46 2.04 -4.24 15.10
CA PHE A 46 1.08 -3.76 14.11
C PHE A 46 1.55 -2.43 13.50
N GLU A 47 2.08 -1.52 14.32
CA GLU A 47 2.54 -0.21 13.87
C GLU A 47 3.65 -0.34 12.83
N GLU A 48 4.59 -1.27 13.03
CA GLU A 48 5.63 -1.54 12.04
C GLU A 48 5.04 -2.08 10.74
N GLN A 49 4.04 -2.96 10.83
CA GLN A 49 3.34 -3.47 9.65
C GLN A 49 2.61 -2.34 8.92
N ALA A 50 1.93 -1.47 9.65
CA ALA A 50 1.21 -0.32 9.07
C ALA A 50 2.16 0.60 8.29
N ARG A 51 3.31 0.92 8.87
CA ARG A 51 4.31 1.75 8.19
C ARG A 51 4.87 1.06 6.95
N GLN A 52 5.09 -0.24 7.03
CA GLN A 52 5.66 -0.99 5.90
C GLN A 52 4.70 -1.06 4.72
N VAL A 53 3.39 -1.28 4.92
CA VAL A 53 2.46 -1.30 3.78
C VAL A 53 2.41 0.06 3.10
N ILE A 54 2.43 1.15 3.85
CA ILE A 54 2.43 2.50 3.28
C ILE A 54 3.73 2.75 2.52
N ASP A 55 4.87 2.34 3.08
CA ASP A 55 6.17 2.45 2.40
C ASP A 55 6.17 1.67 1.08
N ASN A 56 5.61 0.47 1.06
CA ASN A 56 5.56 -0.35 -0.14
C ASN A 56 4.71 0.31 -1.22
N VAL A 57 3.53 0.82 -0.86
CA VAL A 57 2.69 1.57 -1.80
C VAL A 57 3.41 2.81 -2.30
N ALA A 58 4.05 3.58 -1.41
CA ALA A 58 4.77 4.79 -1.78
C ALA A 58 5.92 4.51 -2.77
N ALA A 59 6.65 3.41 -2.57
CA ALA A 59 7.75 3.03 -3.47
C ALA A 59 7.24 2.69 -4.87
N ILE A 60 6.11 1.96 -4.97
CA ILE A 60 5.51 1.63 -6.26
C ILE A 60 5.00 2.90 -6.94
N LEU A 61 4.36 3.80 -6.20
CA LEU A 61 3.90 5.08 -6.75
C LEU A 61 5.06 5.91 -7.27
N SER A 62 6.17 5.96 -6.54
CA SER A 62 7.37 6.69 -6.97
C SER A 62 7.91 6.13 -8.30
N GLU A 63 7.96 4.81 -8.45
CA GLU A 63 8.40 4.17 -9.70
C GLU A 63 7.46 4.52 -10.85
N ALA A 64 6.18 4.76 -10.58
CA ALA A 64 5.18 5.11 -11.58
C ALA A 64 5.08 6.63 -11.82
N ASP A 65 6.03 7.41 -11.34
CA ASP A 65 6.01 8.89 -11.39
C ASP A 65 4.75 9.46 -10.73
N SER A 66 4.44 8.94 -9.56
CA SER A 66 3.34 9.38 -8.70
C SER A 66 3.86 9.55 -7.27
N GLY A 67 2.98 9.64 -6.30
CA GLY A 67 3.33 9.77 -4.91
C GLY A 67 2.09 9.74 -4.02
N LEU A 68 2.31 9.70 -2.70
CA LEU A 68 1.20 9.72 -1.75
C LEU A 68 0.34 10.98 -1.88
N ASP A 69 0.94 12.09 -2.30
CA ASP A 69 0.24 13.37 -2.53
C ASP A 69 -0.72 13.31 -3.73
N LEU A 70 -0.62 12.29 -4.58
CA LEU A 70 -1.44 12.13 -5.77
C LEU A 70 -2.41 10.96 -5.66
N VAL A 71 -2.50 10.32 -4.50
CA VAL A 71 -3.44 9.23 -4.28
C VAL A 71 -4.88 9.75 -4.37
N LEU A 72 -5.71 9.02 -5.11
CA LEU A 72 -7.13 9.32 -5.30
C LEU A 72 -7.98 8.50 -4.35
N LYS A 73 -7.63 7.23 -4.17
CA LYS A 73 -8.39 6.32 -3.32
C LYS A 73 -7.50 5.25 -2.74
N VAL A 74 -7.79 4.87 -1.50
CA VAL A 74 -7.12 3.78 -0.78
C VAL A 74 -8.16 2.80 -0.28
N THR A 75 -7.87 1.51 -0.36
CA THR A 75 -8.61 0.48 0.37
C THR A 75 -7.66 -0.19 1.34
N VAL A 76 -8.06 -0.25 2.61
CA VAL A 76 -7.29 -0.86 3.69
C VAL A 76 -8.02 -2.10 4.16
N TYR A 77 -7.35 -3.26 4.15
CA TYR A 77 -7.86 -4.53 4.65
C TYR A 77 -7.20 -4.78 6.00
N ILE A 78 -7.99 -5.03 7.03
CA ILE A 78 -7.48 -5.14 8.39
C ILE A 78 -8.03 -6.42 9.03
N ALA A 79 -7.14 -7.24 9.60
CA ALA A 79 -7.51 -8.53 10.16
C ALA A 79 -8.22 -8.40 11.52
N ASP A 80 -7.95 -7.32 12.26
CA ASP A 80 -8.58 -7.03 13.55
C ASP A 80 -8.94 -5.54 13.60
N ILE A 81 -10.23 -5.25 13.62
CA ILE A 81 -10.70 -3.86 13.57
C ILE A 81 -10.26 -3.04 14.81
N SER A 82 -9.89 -3.69 15.89
CA SER A 82 -9.36 -2.98 17.06
C SER A 82 -8.04 -2.25 16.76
N HIS A 83 -7.33 -2.62 15.70
CA HIS A 83 -6.11 -1.93 15.26
C HIS A 83 -6.40 -0.67 14.45
N TRP A 84 -7.65 -0.39 14.14
CA TRP A 84 -8.00 0.74 13.28
C TRP A 84 -7.49 2.10 13.81
N PRO A 85 -7.69 2.44 15.09
CA PRO A 85 -7.20 3.74 15.57
C PRO A 85 -5.69 3.91 15.39
N ALA A 86 -4.90 2.86 15.63
CA ALA A 86 -3.45 2.91 15.43
C ALA A 86 -3.09 3.09 13.97
N PHE A 87 -3.77 2.37 13.05
CA PHE A 87 -3.53 2.54 11.62
C PHE A 87 -3.88 3.95 11.18
N ASN A 88 -5.04 4.46 11.59
CA ASN A 88 -5.49 5.78 11.18
C ASN A 88 -4.52 6.88 11.61
N ALA A 89 -3.92 6.78 12.78
CA ALA A 89 -2.93 7.75 13.24
C ALA A 89 -1.69 7.75 12.36
N ILE A 90 -1.17 6.58 12.01
CA ILE A 90 0.00 6.44 11.14
C ILE A 90 -0.32 6.91 9.72
N TYR A 91 -1.48 6.53 9.21
CA TYR A 91 -1.96 6.92 7.89
C TYR A 91 -2.06 8.45 7.78
N ALA A 92 -2.69 9.09 8.78
CA ALA A 92 -2.85 10.55 8.80
C ALA A 92 -1.51 11.27 8.83
N GLU A 93 -0.54 10.75 9.59
CA GLU A 93 0.80 11.30 9.64
C GLU A 93 1.48 11.25 8.25
N ARG A 94 1.35 10.12 7.56
CA ARG A 94 2.01 9.91 6.26
C ARG A 94 1.34 10.68 5.12
N LEU A 95 0.02 10.82 5.13
CA LEU A 95 -0.71 11.54 4.08
C LEU A 95 -0.73 13.05 4.33
N GLY A 96 -0.56 13.49 5.56
CA GLY A 96 -0.57 14.92 5.90
C GLY A 96 -1.93 15.55 5.62
N ASP A 97 -1.93 16.69 4.95
CA ASP A 97 -3.17 17.42 4.63
C ASP A 97 -3.94 16.81 3.46
N HIS A 98 -3.33 15.89 2.71
CA HIS A 98 -4.00 15.21 1.61
C HIS A 98 -4.91 14.12 2.15
N LYS A 99 -6.19 14.19 1.80
CA LYS A 99 -7.23 13.28 2.30
C LYS A 99 -7.92 12.58 1.14
N PRO A 100 -7.30 11.53 0.57
CA PRO A 100 -7.95 10.77 -0.51
C PRO A 100 -9.19 10.04 -0.03
N ALA A 101 -10.02 9.61 -0.97
CA ALA A 101 -11.13 8.71 -0.64
C ALA A 101 -10.58 7.41 -0.04
N ARG A 102 -11.29 6.82 0.93
CA ARG A 102 -10.80 5.64 1.64
C ARG A 102 -11.94 4.72 2.05
N THR A 103 -11.71 3.41 1.89
CA THR A 103 -12.57 2.36 2.40
C THR A 103 -11.74 1.47 3.32
N VAL A 104 -12.31 1.07 4.46
CA VAL A 104 -11.69 0.14 5.41
C VAL A 104 -12.52 -1.13 5.45
N VAL A 105 -11.89 -2.27 5.24
CA VAL A 105 -12.56 -3.57 5.16
C VAL A 105 -11.97 -4.51 6.21
N PRO A 106 -12.71 -4.84 7.28
CA PRO A 106 -12.29 -5.92 8.16
C PRO A 106 -12.38 -7.25 7.42
N VAL A 107 -11.37 -8.10 7.59
CA VAL A 107 -11.29 -9.41 6.93
C VAL A 107 -10.99 -10.49 7.95
N ALA A 108 -11.34 -11.75 7.61
CA ALA A 108 -11.11 -12.88 8.51
C ALA A 108 -9.64 -13.21 8.70
N GLY A 109 -8.80 -12.90 7.70
CA GLY A 109 -7.36 -13.12 7.75
C GLY A 109 -6.70 -12.67 6.47
N LEU A 110 -5.38 -12.52 6.53
CA LEU A 110 -4.55 -12.15 5.39
C LEU A 110 -3.44 -13.19 5.21
N HIS A 111 -2.83 -13.22 4.02
CA HIS A 111 -1.74 -14.14 3.74
C HIS A 111 -0.62 -14.01 4.79
N TYR A 112 -0.03 -15.13 5.16
CA TYR A 112 1.13 -15.22 6.07
C TYR A 112 0.87 -14.68 7.48
N GLY A 113 -0.41 -14.52 7.88
CA GLY A 113 -0.76 -14.00 9.20
C GLY A 113 -0.53 -12.51 9.37
N TYR A 114 -0.34 -11.75 8.30
CA TYR A 114 -0.23 -10.30 8.39
C TYR A 114 -1.53 -9.67 8.86
N LEU A 115 -1.42 -8.50 9.47
CA LEU A 115 -2.54 -7.84 10.13
C LEU A 115 -3.17 -6.72 9.30
N VAL A 116 -2.51 -6.30 8.23
CA VAL A 116 -2.98 -5.19 7.39
C VAL A 116 -2.49 -5.36 5.95
N GLU A 117 -3.30 -4.89 5.01
CA GLU A 117 -2.98 -4.84 3.59
C GLU A 117 -3.57 -3.55 3.03
N MET A 118 -2.93 -2.95 2.03
CA MET A 118 -3.43 -1.71 1.43
C MET A 118 -3.19 -1.71 -0.07
N ASP A 119 -4.21 -1.29 -0.83
CA ASP A 119 -4.06 -0.94 -2.24
C ASP A 119 -4.34 0.56 -2.44
N ALA A 120 -4.07 1.06 -3.63
CA ALA A 120 -4.28 2.47 -3.93
C ALA A 120 -4.53 2.71 -5.41
N ILE A 121 -5.23 3.81 -5.68
CA ILE A 121 -5.37 4.38 -7.02
C ILE A 121 -4.83 5.80 -6.93
N ALA A 122 -3.97 6.19 -7.86
CA ALA A 122 -3.31 7.50 -7.82
C ALA A 122 -3.20 8.08 -9.23
N ALA A 123 -3.02 9.40 -9.30
CA ALA A 123 -2.74 10.07 -10.56
C ALA A 123 -1.23 10.05 -10.83
N VAL A 124 -0.86 9.95 -12.10
CA VAL A 124 0.53 10.18 -12.53
C VAL A 124 0.81 11.68 -12.47
N ARG A 125 2.03 12.04 -12.02
CA ARG A 125 2.42 13.45 -11.86
C ARG A 125 2.40 14.15 -13.21
N GLY A 126 1.78 15.32 -13.26
CA GLY A 126 1.71 16.13 -14.48
C GLY A 126 0.66 15.67 -15.49
N SER A 127 -0.20 14.74 -15.12
CA SER A 127 -1.26 14.28 -16.04
C SER A 127 -2.64 14.78 -15.64
#